data_cae8001ddb5c437d202742246b80ffac
#
_entry.id   cae8001ddb5c437d202742246b80ffac
#
_cell.length_a   1.000
_cell.length_b   1.000
_cell.length_c   1.000
_cell.angle_alpha   90.00
_cell.angle_beta   90.00
_cell.angle_gamma   90.00
#
_symmetry.space_group_name_H-M   'P 1'
#
loop_
_entity.id
_entity.type
_entity.pdbx_description
1 polymer ?
#
loop_
_entity_poly.entity_id
_entity_poly.type
_entity_poly.pdbx_seq_one_letter_code
_entity_poly.pdbx_strand_id
1 'polypeptide(L)'
;MREYDYKKIYTKLLTPEIVQLLAQIHEHKGEHAKVQEDELTHLIEIARIQSTEASNRIEGIYTSDDRLQKLVKDKTTPRDRSEKEIAGYRDVLATIHESYDYIPVKPGMILQLHRDLYKFSGMSIGGNYKTSDNVIEEEDAQGNKHVRFQPVAAWETSMAMEKLCESYNE
;
A
#
# COMPACT_ATOMS: atom_id res chain seq x y z
N MET A 1 22.35 -11.30 -2.80
CA MET A 1 21.65 -10.08 -2.32
C MET A 1 21.09 -9.34 -3.54
N ARG A 2 19.83 -8.90 -3.50
CA ARG A 2 19.25 -8.13 -4.61
C ARG A 2 19.87 -6.73 -4.63
N GLU A 3 20.28 -6.27 -5.82
CA GLU A 3 20.70 -4.89 -6.04
C GLU A 3 19.47 -4.08 -6.46
N TYR A 4 19.25 -2.98 -5.77
CA TYR A 4 18.20 -2.00 -6.09
C TYR A 4 18.89 -0.81 -6.76
N ASP A 5 18.94 -0.78 -8.09
CA ASP A 5 19.53 0.31 -8.88
C ASP A 5 18.43 0.98 -9.71
N TYR A 6 17.75 1.91 -9.09
CA TYR A 6 16.68 2.67 -9.74
C TYR A 6 17.20 3.61 -10.83
N LYS A 7 18.46 4.07 -10.75
CA LYS A 7 19.04 4.96 -11.76
C LYS A 7 19.14 4.31 -13.14
N LYS A 8 19.42 3.02 -13.18
CA LYS A 8 19.44 2.25 -14.45
C LYS A 8 18.04 2.04 -15.05
N ILE A 9 16.99 2.19 -14.25
CA ILE A 9 15.61 1.99 -14.70
C ILE A 9 15.08 3.26 -15.37
N TYR A 10 15.50 4.45 -14.97
CA TYR A 10 15.05 5.73 -15.54
C TYR A 10 15.12 5.80 -17.05
N THR A 11 16.25 5.42 -17.63
CA THR A 11 16.45 5.46 -19.08
C THR A 11 15.53 4.54 -19.86
N LYS A 12 15.03 3.48 -19.21
CA LYS A 12 14.08 2.54 -19.81
C LYS A 12 12.62 2.97 -19.63
N LEU A 13 12.33 3.67 -18.54
CA LEU A 13 10.97 4.11 -18.19
C LEU A 13 10.60 5.46 -18.85
N LEU A 14 11.56 6.37 -19.03
CA LEU A 14 11.32 7.70 -19.63
C LEU A 14 11.21 7.62 -21.15
N THR A 15 10.19 6.92 -21.64
CA THR A 15 9.85 6.96 -23.07
C THR A 15 9.22 8.31 -23.43
N PRO A 16 9.26 8.74 -24.71
CA PRO A 16 8.59 9.97 -25.15
C PRO A 16 7.11 10.02 -24.75
N GLU A 17 6.42 8.87 -24.77
CA GLU A 17 5.02 8.74 -24.38
C GLU A 17 4.83 9.02 -22.90
N ILE A 18 5.66 8.43 -22.02
CA ILE A 18 5.60 8.68 -20.58
C ILE A 18 5.91 10.14 -20.26
N VAL A 19 6.88 10.74 -20.92
CA VAL A 19 7.19 12.18 -20.75
C VAL A 19 6.01 13.05 -21.16
N GLN A 20 5.31 12.71 -22.24
CA GLN A 20 4.10 13.43 -22.67
C GLN A 20 2.97 13.28 -21.64
N LEU A 21 2.73 12.08 -21.11
CA LEU A 21 1.73 11.86 -20.07
C LEU A 21 2.05 12.62 -18.78
N LEU A 22 3.32 12.66 -18.36
CA LEU A 22 3.75 13.46 -17.22
C LEU A 22 3.52 14.95 -17.43
N ALA A 23 3.78 15.47 -18.65
CA ALA A 23 3.50 16.85 -18.99
C ALA A 23 2.00 17.17 -18.91
N GLN A 24 1.14 16.30 -19.44
CA GLN A 24 -0.32 16.43 -19.35
C GLN A 24 -0.81 16.42 -17.89
N ILE A 25 -0.30 15.50 -17.05
CA ILE A 25 -0.63 15.47 -15.61
C ILE A 25 -0.24 16.80 -14.94
N HIS A 26 0.92 17.36 -15.31
CA HIS A 26 1.41 18.61 -14.73
C HIS A 26 0.56 19.82 -15.16
N GLU A 27 0.11 19.84 -16.40
CA GLU A 27 -0.80 20.85 -16.93
C GLU A 27 -2.17 20.81 -16.20
N HIS A 28 -2.75 19.62 -16.05
CA HIS A 28 -4.02 19.44 -15.35
C HIS A 28 -3.95 19.75 -13.84
N LYS A 29 -2.80 19.59 -13.19
CA LYS A 29 -2.65 20.02 -11.78
C LYS A 29 -2.95 21.50 -11.56
N GLY A 30 -2.67 22.36 -12.55
CA GLY A 30 -2.97 23.79 -12.49
C GLY A 30 -4.46 24.14 -12.63
N GLU A 31 -5.25 23.25 -13.26
CA GLU A 31 -6.68 23.49 -13.49
C GLU A 31 -7.53 23.12 -12.27
N HIS A 32 -7.10 22.15 -11.46
CA HIS A 32 -7.81 21.71 -10.25
C HIS A 32 -7.87 22.75 -9.12
N ALA A 33 -7.06 23.79 -9.17
CA ALA A 33 -7.13 24.92 -8.24
C ALA A 33 -8.46 25.71 -8.28
N LYS A 34 -9.35 25.39 -9.23
CA LYS A 34 -10.66 26.03 -9.42
C LYS A 34 -11.86 25.22 -8.91
N VAL A 35 -11.63 24.00 -8.39
CA VAL A 35 -12.71 23.17 -7.83
C VAL A 35 -13.13 23.75 -6.48
N GLN A 36 -14.43 23.86 -6.24
CA GLN A 36 -14.94 24.33 -4.96
C GLN A 36 -14.55 23.37 -3.84
N GLU A 37 -14.18 23.89 -2.68
CA GLU A 37 -13.63 23.13 -1.55
C GLU A 37 -14.59 22.03 -1.06
N ASP A 38 -15.91 22.31 -1.10
CA ASP A 38 -16.94 21.35 -0.73
C ASP A 38 -17.05 20.18 -1.70
N GLU A 39 -16.93 20.45 -3.02
CA GLU A 39 -16.94 19.39 -4.04
C GLU A 39 -15.70 18.51 -3.93
N LEU A 40 -14.54 19.10 -3.67
CA LEU A 40 -13.30 18.38 -3.46
C LEU A 40 -13.37 17.48 -2.24
N THR A 41 -13.93 17.97 -1.14
CA THR A 41 -14.11 17.20 0.11
C THR A 41 -14.98 15.96 -0.15
N HIS A 42 -16.09 16.12 -0.88
CA HIS A 42 -16.95 15.00 -1.23
C HIS A 42 -16.27 13.96 -2.13
N LEU A 43 -15.52 14.42 -3.13
CA LEU A 43 -14.73 13.52 -4.01
C LEU A 43 -13.66 12.75 -3.24
N ILE A 44 -12.96 13.38 -2.30
CA ILE A 44 -11.96 12.75 -1.43
C ILE A 44 -12.63 11.64 -0.59
N GLU A 45 -13.81 11.89 -0.04
CA GLU A 45 -14.55 10.91 0.75
C GLU A 45 -14.93 9.69 -0.09
N ILE A 46 -15.47 9.88 -1.29
CA ILE A 46 -15.80 8.81 -2.23
C ILE A 46 -14.54 8.02 -2.60
N ALA A 47 -13.45 8.71 -2.94
CA ALA A 47 -12.20 8.09 -3.33
C ALA A 47 -11.61 7.25 -2.19
N ARG A 48 -11.70 7.70 -0.94
CA ARG A 48 -11.26 6.92 0.24
C ARG A 48 -12.04 5.61 0.39
N ILE A 49 -13.37 5.65 0.21
CA ILE A 49 -14.21 4.44 0.28
C ILE A 49 -13.84 3.47 -0.84
N GLN A 50 -13.80 3.95 -2.08
CA GLN A 50 -13.49 3.12 -3.25
C GLN A 50 -12.09 2.54 -3.19
N SER A 51 -11.09 3.33 -2.78
CA SER A 51 -9.71 2.87 -2.62
C SER A 51 -9.60 1.80 -1.53
N THR A 52 -10.27 2.03 -0.39
CA THR A 52 -10.29 1.04 0.71
C THR A 52 -10.96 -0.26 0.26
N GLU A 53 -12.08 -0.17 -0.45
CA GLU A 53 -12.78 -1.35 -0.97
C GLU A 53 -11.92 -2.12 -1.97
N ALA A 54 -11.47 -1.46 -3.03
CA ALA A 54 -10.75 -2.09 -4.13
C ALA A 54 -9.45 -2.74 -3.67
N SER A 55 -8.66 -2.06 -2.84
CA SER A 55 -7.39 -2.58 -2.34
C SER A 55 -7.57 -3.80 -1.44
N ASN A 56 -8.57 -3.79 -0.55
CA ASN A 56 -8.85 -4.94 0.31
C ASN A 56 -9.46 -6.10 -0.50
N ARG A 57 -10.30 -5.83 -1.49
CA ARG A 57 -10.92 -6.85 -2.34
C ARG A 57 -9.88 -7.64 -3.17
N ILE A 58 -8.81 -7.00 -3.64
CA ILE A 58 -7.69 -7.66 -4.33
C ILE A 58 -7.06 -8.74 -3.43
N GLU A 59 -7.00 -8.50 -2.13
CA GLU A 59 -6.47 -9.43 -1.13
C GLU A 59 -7.53 -10.44 -0.62
N GLY A 60 -8.72 -10.47 -1.22
CA GLY A 60 -9.82 -11.34 -0.77
C GLY A 60 -10.49 -10.89 0.52
N ILE A 61 -10.27 -9.66 0.95
CA ILE A 61 -10.81 -9.06 2.16
C ILE A 61 -11.99 -8.18 1.76
N TYR A 62 -13.19 -8.51 2.21
CA TYR A 62 -14.41 -7.77 1.87
C TYR A 62 -15.47 -7.84 2.96
N THR A 63 -16.36 -6.87 2.94
CA THR A 63 -17.58 -6.81 3.74
C THR A 63 -18.71 -6.28 2.87
N SER A 64 -19.93 -6.17 3.41
CA SER A 64 -21.04 -5.55 2.65
C SER A 64 -20.84 -4.05 2.47
N ASP A 65 -21.40 -3.50 1.38
CA ASP A 65 -21.25 -2.08 1.05
C ASP A 65 -21.73 -1.15 2.19
N ASP A 66 -22.85 -1.49 2.85
CA ASP A 66 -23.36 -0.75 4.02
C ASP A 66 -22.36 -0.77 5.18
N ARG A 67 -21.72 -1.93 5.43
CA ARG A 67 -20.70 -2.04 6.48
C ARG A 67 -19.42 -1.31 6.13
N LEU A 68 -19.02 -1.40 4.87
CA LEU A 68 -17.84 -0.68 4.39
C LEU A 68 -17.99 0.84 4.60
N GLN A 69 -19.14 1.40 4.21
CA GLN A 69 -19.41 2.83 4.43
C GLN A 69 -19.35 3.20 5.91
N LYS A 70 -19.99 2.41 6.79
CA LYS A 70 -19.95 2.63 8.24
C LYS A 70 -18.54 2.50 8.82
N LEU A 71 -17.73 1.57 8.34
CA LEU A 71 -16.34 1.43 8.77
C LEU A 71 -15.48 2.60 8.34
N VAL A 72 -15.66 3.10 7.11
CA VAL A 72 -14.81 4.16 6.55
C VAL A 72 -15.25 5.53 7.03
N LYS A 73 -16.55 5.87 6.96
CA LYS A 73 -17.08 7.16 7.36
C LYS A 73 -17.24 7.30 8.87
N ASP A 74 -17.99 6.38 9.49
CA ASP A 74 -18.43 6.50 10.88
C ASP A 74 -17.42 5.89 11.86
N LYS A 75 -16.35 5.28 11.34
CA LYS A 75 -15.32 4.58 12.13
C LYS A 75 -15.92 3.60 13.15
N THR A 76 -16.98 2.90 12.74
CA THR A 76 -17.64 1.91 13.62
C THR A 76 -16.70 0.78 14.00
N THR A 77 -16.96 0.14 15.14
CA THR A 77 -16.15 -0.99 15.62
C THR A 77 -16.22 -2.18 14.66
N PRO A 78 -15.06 -2.70 14.20
CA PRO A 78 -15.02 -3.89 13.35
C PRO A 78 -15.47 -5.15 14.08
N ARG A 79 -16.23 -6.03 13.41
CA ARG A 79 -16.89 -7.20 13.99
C ARG A 79 -16.11 -8.49 13.77
N ASP A 80 -15.52 -8.65 12.61
CA ASP A 80 -14.80 -9.85 12.19
C ASP A 80 -13.38 -9.54 11.71
N ARG A 81 -12.69 -10.56 11.22
CA ARG A 81 -11.31 -10.43 10.74
C ARG A 81 -11.21 -9.47 9.55
N SER A 82 -12.09 -9.63 8.54
CA SER A 82 -12.06 -8.79 7.35
C SER A 82 -12.31 -7.31 7.70
N GLU A 83 -13.31 -7.03 8.54
CA GLU A 83 -13.60 -5.66 9.00
C GLU A 83 -12.43 -5.06 9.81
N LYS A 84 -11.69 -5.86 10.59
CA LYS A 84 -10.50 -5.41 11.32
C LYS A 84 -9.37 -5.01 10.38
N GLU A 85 -9.14 -5.78 9.32
CA GLU A 85 -8.13 -5.48 8.31
C GLU A 85 -8.53 -4.23 7.51
N ILE A 86 -9.80 -4.10 7.11
CA ILE A 86 -10.35 -2.89 6.46
C ILE A 86 -10.18 -1.66 7.36
N ALA A 87 -10.47 -1.77 8.65
CA ALA A 87 -10.34 -0.65 9.59
C ALA A 87 -8.87 -0.21 9.76
N GLY A 88 -7.94 -1.17 9.81
CA GLY A 88 -6.50 -0.90 9.83
C GLY A 88 -6.03 -0.19 8.56
N TYR A 89 -6.43 -0.71 7.40
CA TYR A 89 -6.12 -0.10 6.10
C TYR A 89 -6.64 1.34 6.00
N ARG A 90 -7.91 1.57 6.35
CA ARG A 90 -8.52 2.90 6.40
C ARG A 90 -7.68 3.90 7.22
N ASP A 91 -7.26 3.49 8.41
CA ASP A 91 -6.52 4.38 9.30
C ASP A 91 -5.11 4.67 8.81
N VAL A 92 -4.41 3.67 8.25
CA VAL A 92 -3.11 3.86 7.61
C VAL A 92 -3.21 4.76 6.38
N LEU A 93 -4.22 4.54 5.53
CA LEU A 93 -4.46 5.38 4.36
C LEU A 93 -4.73 6.83 4.75
N ALA A 94 -5.53 7.06 5.80
CA ALA A 94 -5.78 8.39 6.33
C ALA A 94 -4.49 9.06 6.83
N THR A 95 -3.68 8.33 7.61
CA THR A 95 -2.38 8.83 8.10
C THR A 95 -1.46 9.23 6.96
N ILE A 96 -1.39 8.42 5.91
CA ILE A 96 -0.55 8.74 4.73
C ILE A 96 -1.08 10.00 4.03
N HIS A 97 -2.38 10.10 3.77
CA HIS A 97 -2.96 11.25 3.08
C HIS A 97 -2.83 12.55 3.86
N GLU A 98 -2.91 12.50 5.19
CA GLU A 98 -2.83 13.67 6.05
C GLU A 98 -1.39 14.12 6.35
N SER A 99 -0.43 13.21 6.22
CA SER A 99 0.93 13.44 6.73
C SER A 99 2.05 13.01 5.78
N TYR A 100 1.77 12.74 4.50
CA TYR A 100 2.76 12.19 3.55
C TYR A 100 4.06 13.01 3.47
N ASP A 101 4.01 14.32 3.60
CA ASP A 101 5.18 15.20 3.60
C ASP A 101 6.15 14.94 4.76
N TYR A 102 5.63 14.34 5.84
CA TYR A 102 6.38 14.03 7.08
C TYR A 102 6.68 12.54 7.23
N ILE A 103 6.27 11.71 6.27
CA ILE A 103 6.49 10.26 6.29
C ILE A 103 7.69 9.92 5.40
N PRO A 104 8.91 9.82 5.95
CA PRO A 104 10.08 9.44 5.17
C PRO A 104 10.03 7.97 4.78
N VAL A 105 10.54 7.63 3.59
CA VAL A 105 10.68 6.24 3.16
C VAL A 105 11.89 5.63 3.88
N LYS A 106 11.64 5.08 5.07
CA LYS A 106 12.64 4.44 5.95
C LYS A 106 12.09 3.14 6.52
N PRO A 107 12.96 2.15 6.84
CA PRO A 107 12.52 0.86 7.37
C PRO A 107 11.62 0.99 8.61
N GLY A 108 11.99 1.82 9.58
CA GLY A 108 11.21 2.03 10.79
C GLY A 108 9.81 2.60 10.53
N MET A 109 9.66 3.49 9.54
CA MET A 109 8.35 4.03 9.15
C MET A 109 7.48 2.98 8.47
N ILE A 110 8.06 2.17 7.59
CA ILE A 110 7.35 1.05 6.94
C ILE A 110 6.86 0.06 8.01
N LEU A 111 7.70 -0.29 8.98
CA LEU A 111 7.29 -1.16 10.10
C LEU A 111 6.21 -0.53 10.98
N GLN A 112 6.23 0.79 11.17
CA GLN A 112 5.19 1.49 11.91
C GLN A 112 3.84 1.42 11.16
N LEU A 113 3.82 1.74 9.87
CA LEU A 113 2.61 1.62 9.05
C LEU A 113 2.09 0.18 9.03
N HIS A 114 3.00 -0.81 8.93
CA HIS A 114 2.64 -2.22 9.02
C HIS A 114 2.02 -2.58 10.39
N ARG A 115 2.55 -2.07 11.50
CA ARG A 115 1.95 -2.26 12.82
C ARG A 115 0.55 -1.66 12.91
N ASP A 116 0.40 -0.45 12.38
CA ASP A 116 -0.86 0.28 12.42
C ASP A 116 -1.93 -0.39 11.54
N LEU A 117 -1.53 -1.03 10.44
CA LEU A 117 -2.39 -1.86 9.59
C LEU A 117 -3.03 -3.02 10.38
N TYR A 118 -2.27 -3.64 11.27
CA TYR A 118 -2.72 -4.80 12.07
C TYR A 118 -3.24 -4.45 13.47
N LYS A 119 -3.36 -3.17 13.82
CA LYS A 119 -3.70 -2.75 15.19
C LYS A 119 -5.04 -3.29 15.72
N PHE A 120 -6.01 -3.53 14.84
CA PHE A 120 -7.31 -4.10 15.22
C PHE A 120 -7.34 -5.63 15.21
N SER A 121 -6.37 -6.29 14.57
CA SER A 121 -6.36 -7.74 14.41
C SER A 121 -5.99 -8.49 15.69
N GLY A 122 -5.28 -7.85 16.61
CA GLY A 122 -4.68 -8.47 17.77
C GLY A 122 -3.48 -9.39 17.45
N MET A 123 -3.02 -9.38 16.19
CA MET A 123 -1.87 -10.19 15.75
C MET A 123 -0.56 -9.49 16.09
N SER A 124 0.39 -10.24 16.64
CA SER A 124 1.73 -9.73 17.00
C SER A 124 2.69 -9.54 15.82
N ILE A 125 2.26 -9.87 14.59
CA ILE A 125 3.08 -9.75 13.37
C ILE A 125 3.28 -8.30 12.93
N GLY A 126 2.35 -7.40 13.28
CA GLY A 126 2.40 -6.00 12.89
C GLY A 126 3.68 -5.32 13.41
N GLY A 127 4.38 -4.62 12.52
CA GLY A 127 5.59 -3.88 12.87
C GLY A 127 6.87 -4.71 13.02
N ASN A 128 6.83 -5.98 12.63
CA ASN A 128 7.99 -6.87 12.69
C ASN A 128 8.35 -7.41 11.30
N TYR A 129 9.61 -7.68 11.09
CA TYR A 129 10.04 -8.49 9.96
C TYR A 129 9.66 -9.95 10.16
N LYS A 130 9.55 -10.70 9.09
CA LYS A 130 9.33 -12.14 9.14
C LYS A 130 10.48 -12.84 9.86
N THR A 131 10.14 -13.89 10.61
CA THR A 131 11.09 -14.70 11.39
C THR A 131 11.38 -16.04 10.76
N SER A 132 10.64 -16.42 9.72
CA SER A 132 10.81 -17.65 8.96
C SER A 132 10.76 -17.36 7.46
N ASP A 133 11.44 -18.20 6.69
CA ASP A 133 11.41 -18.13 5.25
C ASP A 133 10.02 -18.49 4.72
N ASN A 134 9.65 -17.86 3.61
CA ASN A 134 8.42 -18.12 2.88
C ASN A 134 8.70 -18.26 1.38
N VAL A 135 7.81 -18.93 0.67
CA VAL A 135 7.83 -19.09 -0.78
C VAL A 135 6.46 -18.74 -1.35
N ILE A 136 6.44 -18.31 -2.60
CA ILE A 136 5.21 -18.20 -3.36
C ILE A 136 5.18 -19.40 -4.30
N GLU A 137 4.20 -20.29 -4.07
CA GLU A 137 3.98 -21.48 -4.88
C GLU A 137 2.85 -21.23 -5.87
N GLU A 138 2.93 -21.91 -6.99
CA GLU A 138 1.90 -21.98 -8.02
C GLU A 138 1.56 -23.45 -8.25
N GLU A 139 0.27 -23.73 -8.42
CA GLU A 139 -0.24 -25.07 -8.71
C GLU A 139 -0.63 -25.16 -10.18
N ASP A 140 -0.12 -26.14 -10.91
CA ASP A 140 -0.47 -26.36 -12.30
C ASP A 140 -1.86 -27.03 -12.44
N ALA A 141 -2.36 -27.14 -13.68
CA ALA A 141 -3.64 -27.76 -13.95
C ALA A 141 -3.70 -29.26 -13.57
N GLN A 142 -2.57 -29.88 -13.27
CA GLN A 142 -2.44 -31.27 -12.85
C GLN A 142 -2.30 -31.41 -11.34
N GLY A 143 -2.28 -30.29 -10.59
CA GLY A 143 -2.15 -30.28 -9.13
C GLY A 143 -0.72 -30.34 -8.60
N ASN A 144 0.28 -30.20 -9.48
CA ASN A 144 1.69 -30.17 -9.05
C ASN A 144 2.05 -28.76 -8.58
N LYS A 145 2.70 -28.68 -7.42
CA LYS A 145 3.19 -27.42 -6.87
C LYS A 145 4.62 -27.15 -7.30
N HIS A 146 4.88 -25.94 -7.75
CA HIS A 146 6.23 -25.46 -8.02
C HIS A 146 6.44 -24.07 -7.42
N VAL A 147 7.67 -23.79 -7.01
CA VAL A 147 8.03 -22.48 -6.45
C VAL A 147 8.08 -21.46 -7.59
N ARG A 148 7.13 -20.55 -7.60
CA ARG A 148 7.08 -19.42 -8.53
C ARG A 148 8.08 -18.33 -8.19
N PHE A 149 8.23 -18.06 -6.90
CA PHE A 149 9.09 -17.01 -6.42
C PHE A 149 9.59 -17.29 -5.00
N GLN A 150 10.88 -17.08 -4.79
CA GLN A 150 11.49 -17.17 -3.48
C GLN A 150 11.86 -15.75 -3.00
N PRO A 151 11.15 -15.22 -1.98
CA PRO A 151 11.48 -13.94 -1.37
C PRO A 151 12.86 -13.95 -0.71
N VAL A 152 13.33 -12.78 -0.31
CA VAL A 152 14.53 -12.63 0.53
C VAL A 152 14.36 -13.46 1.80
N ALA A 153 15.43 -14.14 2.22
CA ALA A 153 15.44 -14.94 3.43
C ALA A 153 15.13 -14.09 4.69
N ALA A 154 14.55 -14.70 5.72
CA ALA A 154 14.13 -13.98 6.91
C ALA A 154 15.29 -13.21 7.56
N TRP A 155 16.46 -13.84 7.67
CA TRP A 155 17.66 -13.23 8.27
C TRP A 155 18.24 -12.05 7.46
N GLU A 156 17.98 -12.00 6.14
CA GLU A 156 18.41 -10.91 5.26
C GLU A 156 17.40 -9.76 5.15
N THR A 157 16.17 -9.96 5.62
CA THR A 157 15.05 -9.04 5.33
C THR A 157 15.31 -7.62 5.84
N SER A 158 15.86 -7.45 7.03
CA SER A 158 16.18 -6.13 7.58
C SER A 158 17.17 -5.37 6.70
N MET A 159 18.28 -6.02 6.36
CA MET A 159 19.34 -5.41 5.53
C MET A 159 18.85 -5.13 4.10
N ALA A 160 18.00 -6.01 3.54
CA ALA A 160 17.40 -5.79 2.23
C ALA A 160 16.46 -4.59 2.24
N MET A 161 15.69 -4.39 3.31
CA MET A 161 14.81 -3.23 3.48
C MET A 161 15.60 -1.92 3.64
N GLU A 162 16.70 -1.94 4.40
CA GLU A 162 17.60 -0.78 4.52
C GLU A 162 18.11 -0.35 3.15
N LYS A 163 18.68 -1.29 2.39
CA LYS A 163 19.18 -1.02 1.03
C LYS A 163 18.10 -0.53 0.07
N LEU A 164 16.90 -1.10 0.14
CA LEU A 164 15.76 -0.64 -0.65
C LEU A 164 15.45 0.83 -0.37
N CYS A 165 15.35 1.19 0.90
CA CYS A 165 15.04 2.57 1.32
C CYS A 165 16.19 3.53 0.96
N GLU A 166 17.44 3.13 1.13
CA GLU A 166 18.60 3.91 0.71
C GLU A 166 18.56 4.20 -0.79
N SER A 167 18.42 3.16 -1.62
CA SER A 167 18.35 3.32 -3.07
C SER A 167 17.15 4.14 -3.55
N TYR A 168 16.04 4.10 -2.82
CA TYR A 168 14.87 4.92 -3.13
C TYR A 168 15.11 6.41 -2.86
N ASN A 169 15.88 6.72 -1.82
CA ASN A 169 16.14 8.11 -1.39
C ASN A 169 17.34 8.75 -2.10
N GLU A 170 18.13 8.01 -2.89
CA GLU A 170 19.23 8.53 -3.71
C GLU A 170 18.76 9.29 -4.97
#